data_d80c2f809df0bca89fa5aac9e0930c50
#
_entry.id   d80c2f809df0bca89fa5aac9e0930c50
#
_cell.length_a   1.000
_cell.length_b   1.000
_cell.length_c   1.000
_cell.angle_alpha   90.00
_cell.angle_beta   90.00
_cell.angle_gamma   90.00
#
_symmetry.space_group_name_H-M   'P 1'
#
loop_
_entity.id
_entity.type
_entity.pdbx_description
1 polymer ?
#
loop_
_entity_poly.entity_id
_entity_poly.type
_entity_poly.pdbx_seq_one_letter_code
_entity_poly.pdbx_strand_id
1 'polypeptide(L)'
;MRAAVYQGNQQFAIKDLADPAPAPGQVVVDVEFCAICGTDVHAIMYDIAPVGSVLGHEYSGVISRVGPGVERWKVGDRVIGGGGEPPPTLASARGPRFNYRNEGFPTERIRAYAEKVLMEEWEPIAIPEGVSSAEAAMCEPC
;
A
#
# COMPACT_ATOMS: atom_id res chain seq x y z
N MET A 1 1.20 7.42 13.46
CA MET A 1 1.39 5.99 13.11
C MET A 1 2.86 5.65 13.02
N ARG A 2 3.25 4.43 13.37
CA ARG A 2 4.64 3.96 13.19
C ARG A 2 4.83 3.43 11.78
N ALA A 3 6.04 3.62 11.23
CA ALA A 3 6.44 3.10 9.95
C ALA A 3 7.92 2.69 9.96
N ALA A 4 8.27 1.65 9.18
CA ALA A 4 9.65 1.28 8.91
C ALA A 4 10.16 2.08 7.71
N VAL A 5 10.98 3.10 8.00
CA VAL A 5 11.52 4.03 7.00
C VAL A 5 12.92 3.61 6.60
N TYR A 6 13.13 3.39 5.30
CA TYR A 6 14.43 3.02 4.77
C TYR A 6 15.46 4.13 4.94
N GLN A 7 16.65 3.79 5.43
CA GLN A 7 17.73 4.75 5.73
C GLN A 7 18.91 4.64 4.75
N GLY A 8 18.84 3.74 3.76
CA GLY A 8 19.98 3.35 2.94
C GLY A 8 20.84 2.26 3.61
N ASN A 9 21.79 1.71 2.86
CA ASN A 9 22.71 0.67 3.34
C ASN A 9 22.00 -0.50 4.05
N GLN A 10 20.87 -0.95 3.50
CA GLN A 10 20.07 -2.06 4.01
C GLN A 10 19.53 -1.87 5.44
N GLN A 11 19.37 -0.62 5.87
CA GLN A 11 18.91 -0.29 7.23
C GLN A 11 17.52 0.35 7.22
N PHE A 12 16.77 0.06 8.27
CA PHE A 12 15.47 0.68 8.56
C PHE A 12 15.49 1.34 9.93
N ALA A 13 14.72 2.42 10.06
CA ALA A 13 14.38 3.03 11.34
C ALA A 13 12.87 3.05 11.51
N ILE A 14 12.39 2.68 12.69
CA ILE A 14 10.99 2.90 13.05
C ILE A 14 10.82 4.38 13.39
N LYS A 15 9.91 5.03 12.67
CA LYS A 15 9.60 6.46 12.86
C LYS A 15 8.11 6.67 13.10
N ASP A 16 7.80 7.68 13.88
CA ASP A 16 6.44 8.17 14.01
C ASP A 16 6.15 9.16 12.87
N LEU A 17 5.17 8.83 12.07
CA LEU A 17 4.66 9.66 10.97
C LEU A 17 3.24 10.14 11.29
N ALA A 18 2.81 11.20 10.63
CA ALA A 18 1.42 11.64 10.71
C ALA A 18 0.47 10.56 10.20
N ASP A 19 -0.67 10.39 10.85
CA ASP A 19 -1.72 9.51 10.35
C ASP A 19 -2.27 10.07 9.03
N PRO A 20 -2.45 9.24 7.98
CA PRO A 20 -3.02 9.71 6.73
C PRO A 20 -4.48 10.12 6.92
N ALA A 21 -4.90 11.20 6.28
CA ALA A 21 -6.30 11.64 6.22
C ALA A 21 -6.84 11.40 4.80
N PRO A 22 -7.96 10.67 4.63
CA PRO A 22 -8.47 10.39 3.31
C PRO A 22 -9.14 11.62 2.69
N ALA A 23 -8.72 11.97 1.48
CA ALA A 23 -9.39 12.95 0.62
C ALA A 23 -10.63 12.32 -0.06
N PRO A 24 -11.44 13.09 -0.82
CA PRO A 24 -12.53 12.52 -1.60
C PRO A 24 -12.07 11.36 -2.51
N GLY A 25 -12.80 10.24 -2.49
CA GLY A 25 -12.48 9.04 -3.25
C GLY A 25 -11.33 8.19 -2.68
N GLN A 26 -10.87 8.48 -1.45
CA GLN A 26 -9.80 7.74 -0.80
C GLN A 26 -10.26 7.02 0.46
N VAL A 27 -9.54 5.97 0.82
CA VAL A 27 -9.74 5.19 2.06
C VAL A 27 -8.42 5.05 2.81
N VAL A 28 -8.51 4.86 4.12
CA VAL A 28 -7.36 4.48 4.97
C VAL A 28 -7.57 3.06 5.43
N VAL A 29 -6.53 2.24 5.22
CA VAL A 29 -6.47 0.85 5.68
C VAL A 29 -5.54 0.76 6.88
N ASP A 30 -6.01 0.21 7.99
CA ASP A 30 -5.17 -0.22 9.10
C ASP A 30 -4.59 -1.58 8.72
N VAL A 31 -3.26 -1.63 8.60
CA VAL A 31 -2.54 -2.82 8.13
C VAL A 31 -2.48 -3.85 9.24
N GLU A 32 -2.97 -5.06 8.97
CA GLU A 32 -2.88 -6.20 9.88
C GLU A 32 -1.67 -7.08 9.58
N PHE A 33 -1.41 -7.34 8.30
CA PHE A 33 -0.27 -8.13 7.82
C PHE A 33 0.32 -7.50 6.57
N CYS A 34 1.65 -7.52 6.49
CA CYS A 34 2.38 -7.16 5.28
C CYS A 34 3.46 -8.21 5.04
N ALA A 35 3.44 -8.84 3.87
CA ALA A 35 4.47 -9.76 3.43
C ALA A 35 5.69 -9.01 2.87
N ILE A 36 6.80 -9.71 2.73
CA ILE A 36 8.04 -9.19 2.15
C ILE A 36 8.20 -9.79 0.75
N CYS A 37 8.00 -8.97 -0.27
CA CYS A 37 8.20 -9.35 -1.67
C CYS A 37 9.68 -9.44 -2.03
N GLY A 38 10.01 -10.29 -3.00
CA GLY A 38 11.32 -10.28 -3.63
C GLY A 38 11.72 -8.92 -4.21
N THR A 39 10.75 -8.13 -4.65
CA THR A 39 10.96 -6.76 -5.14
C THR A 39 11.47 -5.83 -4.02
N ASP A 40 10.92 -5.95 -2.81
CA ASP A 40 11.39 -5.17 -1.65
C ASP A 40 12.82 -5.58 -1.28
N VAL A 41 13.10 -6.90 -1.29
CA VAL A 41 14.45 -7.42 -1.00
C VAL A 41 15.46 -6.89 -2.01
N HIS A 42 15.16 -6.92 -3.31
CA HIS A 42 16.04 -6.37 -4.34
C HIS A 42 16.22 -4.86 -4.20
N ALA A 43 15.15 -4.13 -3.91
CA ALA A 43 15.22 -2.69 -3.72
C ALA A 43 16.16 -2.28 -2.57
N ILE A 44 16.20 -3.10 -1.51
CA ILE A 44 17.05 -2.90 -0.34
C ILE A 44 18.48 -3.37 -0.62
N MET A 45 18.66 -4.58 -1.18
CA MET A 45 19.99 -5.16 -1.41
C MET A 45 20.84 -4.35 -2.38
N TYR A 46 20.23 -3.73 -3.36
CA TYR A 46 20.92 -2.94 -4.40
C TYR A 46 20.79 -1.42 -4.18
N ASP A 47 20.32 -0.98 -3.01
CA ASP A 47 20.09 0.43 -2.69
C ASP A 47 19.30 1.20 -3.79
N ILE A 48 18.31 0.52 -4.40
CA ILE A 48 17.43 1.12 -5.41
C ILE A 48 16.35 1.96 -4.73
N ALA A 49 15.89 1.55 -3.55
CA ALA A 49 14.90 2.29 -2.79
C ALA A 49 15.52 3.61 -2.28
N PRO A 50 14.87 4.76 -2.52
CA PRO A 50 15.35 6.03 -2.00
C PRO A 50 15.33 6.06 -0.47
N VAL A 51 16.32 6.70 0.13
CA VAL A 51 16.30 6.98 1.57
C VAL A 51 15.07 7.81 1.93
N GLY A 52 14.36 7.40 2.98
CA GLY A 52 13.10 8.01 3.41
C GLY A 52 11.85 7.28 2.90
N SER A 53 11.97 6.31 1.98
CA SER A 53 10.81 5.53 1.53
C SER A 53 10.30 4.55 2.59
N VAL A 54 8.99 4.29 2.53
CA VAL A 54 8.30 3.22 3.25
C VAL A 54 7.84 2.22 2.21
N LEU A 55 8.37 1.00 2.27
CA LEU A 55 8.10 -0.08 1.32
C LEU A 55 6.91 -0.95 1.75
N GLY A 56 6.76 -2.12 1.09
CA GLY A 56 5.71 -3.09 1.35
C GLY A 56 4.48 -2.87 0.47
N HIS A 57 4.11 -3.87 -0.32
CA HIS A 57 2.99 -3.79 -1.25
C HIS A 57 2.08 -5.03 -1.22
N GLU A 58 2.53 -6.11 -0.59
CA GLU A 58 1.76 -7.32 -0.34
C GLU A 58 1.16 -7.25 1.07
N TYR A 59 -0.08 -6.75 1.21
CA TYR A 59 -0.65 -6.55 2.53
C TYR A 59 -2.15 -6.73 2.58
N SER A 60 -2.64 -6.98 3.78
CA SER A 60 -4.04 -7.02 4.12
C SER A 60 -4.32 -6.16 5.35
N GLY A 61 -5.56 -5.77 5.50
CA GLY A 61 -5.99 -4.98 6.63
C GLY A 61 -7.49 -4.67 6.61
N VAL A 62 -7.86 -3.71 7.44
CA VAL A 62 -9.24 -3.28 7.62
C VAL A 62 -9.37 -1.81 7.27
N ILE A 63 -10.39 -1.45 6.52
CA ILE A 63 -10.69 -0.05 6.24
C ILE A 63 -11.08 0.64 7.55
N SER A 64 -10.29 1.59 7.98
CA SER A 64 -10.48 2.33 9.23
C SER A 64 -11.10 3.70 9.03
N ARG A 65 -10.91 4.30 7.85
CA ARG A 65 -11.53 5.59 7.47
C ARG A 65 -11.86 5.62 5.99
N VAL A 66 -12.95 6.31 5.65
CA VAL A 66 -13.38 6.57 4.27
C VAL A 66 -13.48 8.07 4.03
N GLY A 67 -13.01 8.53 2.90
CA GLY A 67 -13.12 9.91 2.47
C GLY A 67 -14.51 10.24 1.90
N PRO A 68 -14.80 11.52 1.70
CA PRO A 68 -16.06 11.94 1.08
C PRO A 68 -16.25 11.30 -0.30
N GLY A 69 -17.49 10.89 -0.61
CA GLY A 69 -17.87 10.35 -1.91
C GLY A 69 -17.45 8.88 -2.16
N VAL A 70 -16.81 8.22 -1.20
CA VAL A 70 -16.54 6.79 -1.28
C VAL A 70 -17.84 6.01 -1.08
N GLU A 71 -18.24 5.24 -2.08
CA GLU A 71 -19.47 4.43 -2.07
C GLU A 71 -19.18 2.93 -2.01
N ARG A 72 -18.02 2.50 -2.48
CA ARG A 72 -17.64 1.09 -2.61
C ARG A 72 -17.28 0.45 -1.27
N TRP A 73 -16.82 1.22 -0.31
CA TRP A 73 -16.22 0.73 0.93
C TRP A 73 -16.84 1.38 2.17
N LYS A 74 -16.83 0.63 3.26
CA LYS A 74 -17.18 1.14 4.60
C LYS A 74 -16.12 0.75 5.62
N VAL A 75 -16.11 1.47 6.73
CA VAL A 75 -15.26 1.13 7.89
C VAL A 75 -15.59 -0.29 8.38
N GLY A 76 -14.56 -1.08 8.61
CA GLY A 76 -14.65 -2.49 8.99
C GLY A 76 -14.54 -3.49 7.84
N ASP A 77 -14.57 -3.06 6.58
CA ASP A 77 -14.35 -3.96 5.44
C ASP A 77 -12.91 -4.45 5.42
N ARG A 78 -12.75 -5.77 5.24
CA ARG A 78 -11.46 -6.44 5.15
C ARG A 78 -10.97 -6.44 3.70
N VAL A 79 -9.74 -6.00 3.49
CA VAL A 79 -9.20 -5.79 2.15
C VAL A 79 -7.75 -6.24 2.03
N ILE A 80 -7.35 -6.62 0.80
CA ILE A 80 -5.96 -6.66 0.36
C ILE A 80 -5.64 -5.38 -0.41
N GLY A 81 -4.38 -4.95 -0.35
CA GLY A 81 -3.91 -3.76 -1.04
C GLY A 81 -3.28 -4.07 -2.39
N GLY A 82 -3.48 -3.17 -3.34
CA GLY A 82 -2.67 -3.09 -4.54
C GLY A 82 -3.14 -3.85 -5.78
N GLY A 83 -4.25 -4.60 -5.70
CA GLY A 83 -4.72 -5.42 -6.84
C GLY A 83 -5.85 -4.81 -7.68
N GLY A 84 -6.42 -3.71 -7.27
CA GLY A 84 -7.54 -3.09 -8.00
C GLY A 84 -7.11 -2.39 -9.29
N GLU A 85 -8.01 -2.40 -10.28
CA GLU A 85 -7.78 -1.69 -11.55
C GLU A 85 -8.35 -0.27 -11.49
N PRO A 86 -7.58 0.74 -11.95
CA PRO A 86 -8.10 2.10 -12.04
C PRO A 86 -9.26 2.18 -13.04
N PRO A 87 -10.27 3.03 -12.79
CA PRO A 87 -11.32 3.25 -13.74
C PRO A 87 -10.75 3.75 -15.09
N PRO A 88 -11.40 3.44 -16.23
CA PRO A 88 -10.89 3.78 -17.57
C PRO A 88 -10.50 5.25 -17.75
N THR A 89 -11.20 6.15 -17.07
CA THR A 89 -10.92 7.60 -17.08
C THR A 89 -9.59 7.96 -16.41
N LEU A 90 -9.13 7.17 -15.45
CA LEU A 90 -7.83 7.35 -14.77
C LEU A 90 -6.73 6.51 -15.42
N ALA A 91 -7.06 5.35 -15.99
CA ALA A 91 -6.10 4.50 -16.69
C ALA A 91 -5.47 5.22 -17.89
N SER A 92 -6.26 6.03 -18.61
CA SER A 92 -5.77 6.84 -19.74
C SER A 92 -4.89 8.03 -19.30
N ALA A 93 -5.07 8.53 -18.08
CA ALA A 93 -4.34 9.68 -17.55
C ALA A 93 -2.97 9.31 -16.94
N ARG A 94 -2.80 8.05 -16.53
CA ARG A 94 -1.56 7.58 -15.86
C ARG A 94 -0.54 6.96 -16.81
N GLY A 95 -0.84 6.83 -18.11
CA GLY A 95 0.06 6.16 -19.06
C GLY A 95 0.23 4.66 -18.80
N PRO A 96 1.26 4.03 -19.38
CA PRO A 96 1.53 2.62 -19.17
C PRO A 96 1.80 2.30 -17.70
N ARG A 97 1.43 1.08 -17.28
CA ARG A 97 1.60 0.57 -15.90
C ARG A 97 2.93 1.01 -15.30
N PHE A 98 2.91 1.41 -14.05
CA PHE A 98 4.07 1.84 -13.28
C PHE A 98 5.28 0.93 -13.55
N ASN A 99 6.36 1.50 -14.02
CA ASN A 99 7.57 0.79 -14.36
C ASN A 99 8.68 1.15 -13.36
N TYR A 100 8.93 0.27 -12.41
CA TYR A 100 9.98 0.43 -11.40
C TYR A 100 11.36 0.78 -11.97
N ARG A 101 11.65 0.34 -13.20
CA ARG A 101 12.94 0.62 -13.85
C ARG A 101 13.09 2.07 -14.31
N ASN A 102 11.97 2.73 -14.64
CA ASN A 102 11.99 4.08 -15.21
C ASN A 102 11.52 5.16 -14.24
N GLU A 103 10.67 4.80 -13.26
CA GLU A 103 10.01 5.78 -12.37
C GLU A 103 10.52 5.70 -10.92
N GLY A 104 11.28 4.66 -10.58
CA GLY A 104 11.80 4.45 -9.22
C GLY A 104 10.70 4.16 -8.19
N PHE A 105 11.08 4.13 -6.93
CA PHE A 105 10.14 4.01 -5.81
C PHE A 105 9.70 5.42 -5.38
N PRO A 106 8.39 5.75 -5.44
CA PRO A 106 7.93 7.06 -4.99
C PRO A 106 8.12 7.18 -3.47
N THR A 107 8.94 8.14 -3.05
CA THR A 107 9.13 8.47 -1.61
C THR A 107 7.92 9.13 -0.99
N GLU A 108 7.06 9.71 -1.81
CA GLU A 108 5.88 10.47 -1.38
C GLU A 108 4.72 9.59 -0.92
N ARG A 109 4.71 8.33 -1.35
CA ARG A 109 3.67 7.38 -0.96
C ARG A 109 4.16 6.46 0.14
N ILE A 110 3.57 6.59 1.32
CA ILE A 110 3.78 5.65 2.42
C ILE A 110 3.09 4.34 2.06
N ARG A 111 3.86 3.23 2.03
CA ARG A 111 3.37 1.88 1.77
C ARG A 111 3.19 1.09 3.07
N ALA A 112 3.00 -0.22 2.96
CA ALA A 112 2.44 -1.03 4.04
C ALA A 112 3.45 -1.50 5.11
N TYR A 113 4.75 -1.15 5.02
CA TYR A 113 5.62 -1.25 6.19
C TYR A 113 5.33 -0.12 7.18
N ALA A 114 4.04 0.18 7.35
CA ALA A 114 3.46 1.16 8.25
C ALA A 114 2.16 0.62 8.85
N GLU A 115 1.71 1.20 9.95
CA GLU A 115 0.44 0.80 10.59
C GLU A 115 -0.79 1.16 9.75
N LYS A 116 -0.67 2.17 8.85
CA LYS A 116 -1.78 2.63 8.00
C LYS A 116 -1.30 2.97 6.60
N VAL A 117 -2.17 2.71 5.62
CA VAL A 117 -1.95 3.06 4.20
C VAL A 117 -3.13 3.86 3.68
N LEU A 118 -2.82 4.92 2.92
CA LEU A 118 -3.81 5.69 2.16
C LEU A 118 -3.94 5.08 0.76
N MET A 119 -5.16 4.82 0.33
CA MET A 119 -5.48 4.21 -0.97
C MET A 119 -6.58 4.96 -1.69
N GLU A 120 -6.56 4.93 -3.01
CA GLU A 120 -7.72 5.27 -3.83
C GLU A 120 -8.78 4.18 -3.67
N GLU A 121 -10.07 4.51 -3.72
CA GLU A 121 -11.17 3.54 -3.50
C GLU A 121 -11.19 2.37 -4.50
N TRP A 122 -10.53 2.50 -5.65
CA TRP A 122 -10.44 1.44 -6.66
C TRP A 122 -9.29 0.45 -6.41
N GLU A 123 -8.32 0.78 -5.56
CA GLU A 123 -7.13 -0.05 -5.31
C GLU A 123 -7.40 -1.28 -4.42
N PRO A 124 -8.21 -1.20 -3.34
CA PRO A 124 -8.45 -2.35 -2.49
C PRO A 124 -9.31 -3.42 -3.17
N ILE A 125 -9.06 -4.67 -2.81
CA ILE A 125 -9.89 -5.82 -3.16
C ILE A 125 -10.43 -6.44 -1.88
N ALA A 126 -11.72 -6.80 -1.87
CA ALA A 126 -12.33 -7.43 -0.70
C ALA A 126 -11.72 -8.82 -0.43
N ILE A 127 -11.44 -9.11 0.84
CA ILE A 127 -11.02 -10.46 1.25
C ILE A 127 -12.28 -11.34 1.30
N PRO A 128 -12.28 -12.50 0.60
CA PRO A 128 -13.40 -13.43 0.65
C PRO A 128 -13.67 -13.94 2.05
N GLU A 129 -14.91 -14.33 2.31
CA GLU A 129 -15.28 -15.01 3.55
C GLU A 129 -14.49 -16.32 3.71
N GLY A 130 -14.03 -16.59 4.93
CA GLY A 130 -13.24 -17.78 5.24
C GLY A 130 -11.73 -17.65 5.00
N VAL A 131 -11.26 -16.59 4.33
CA VAL A 131 -9.83 -16.31 4.15
C VAL A 131 -9.33 -15.42 5.29
N SER A 132 -8.25 -15.83 5.94
CA SER A 132 -7.61 -15.03 6.99
C SER A 132 -6.84 -13.84 6.39
N SER A 133 -6.64 -12.78 7.18
CA SER A 133 -5.84 -11.63 6.75
C SER A 133 -4.39 -12.02 6.44
N ALA A 134 -3.84 -12.98 7.19
CA ALA A 134 -2.46 -13.44 6.96
C ALA A 134 -2.31 -14.15 5.60
N GLU A 135 -3.27 -15.02 5.22
CA GLU A 135 -3.29 -15.65 3.89
C GLU A 135 -3.51 -14.62 2.79
N ALA A 136 -4.45 -13.70 3.02
CA ALA A 136 -4.79 -12.66 2.05
C ALA A 136 -3.62 -11.70 1.75
N ALA A 137 -2.74 -11.42 2.73
CA ALA A 137 -1.58 -10.54 2.53
C ALA A 137 -0.59 -11.09 1.49
N MET A 138 -0.59 -12.40 1.23
CA MET A 138 0.31 -13.05 0.26
C MET A 138 -0.31 -13.21 -1.13
N CYS A 139 -1.52 -12.70 -1.38
CA CYS A 139 -2.23 -12.93 -2.65
C CYS A 139 -1.91 -11.90 -3.75
N GLU A 140 -1.20 -10.79 -3.45
CA GLU A 140 -0.91 -9.76 -4.45
C GLU A 140 -0.10 -10.29 -5.65
N PRO A 141 0.89 -11.17 -5.49
CA PRO A 141 1.67 -11.68 -6.61
C PRO A 141 0.99 -12.81 -7.41
N CYS A 142 -0.25 -13.21 -7.09
CA CYS A 142 -0.95 -14.33 -7.72
C CYS A 142 -1.84 -13.93 -8.90
#